data_daa7502a8d4c97de89c7f4c86f3e5517
#
_entry.id   daa7502a8d4c97de89c7f4c86f3e5517
#
_cell.length_a   1.000
_cell.length_b   1.000
_cell.length_c   1.000
_cell.angle_alpha   90.00
_cell.angle_beta   90.00
_cell.angle_gamma   90.00
#
_symmetry.space_group_name_H-M   'P 1'
#
loop_
_entity.id
_entity.type
_entity.pdbx_description
1 polymer ?
#
loop_
_entity_poly.entity_id
_entity_poly.type
_entity_poly.pdbx_seq_one_letter_code
_entity_poly.pdbx_strand_id
1 'polypeptide(L)'
;MTTVRTVLNLLSHGLSYKKISLQTGASNGFINKVATAARPDLQAFLKLSDAEIHDRLYPRPQRARVEPDWEGVNALLQQKHMTLQLVYDEYRQANDGQKIYSYSSFCRRYAERKPNWEPQDLFTNLHYVAGDVMEIDFAGDDLVWVDEHAEVHRDRVFVAALPSSGLIFAQVYESERQQFWIQGIIEALQYFGGAPKNLVMDNAKALVRHANWTQGDIQPVILDLCEHYGMNAQTCRVHHPKDKNRVEASVNMVERWIISNLNK
;
A
#
# COMPACT_ATOMS: atom_id res chain seq x y z
N MET A 1 -25.42 29.40 -7.69
CA MET A 1 -24.69 30.68 -7.74
C MET A 1 -25.58 31.87 -8.18
N THR A 2 -26.48 31.67 -9.13
CA THR A 2 -27.41 32.73 -9.59
C THR A 2 -28.12 33.48 -8.45
N THR A 3 -28.60 32.75 -7.43
CA THR A 3 -29.30 33.31 -6.28
C THR A 3 -28.42 34.25 -5.42
N VAL A 4 -27.15 33.98 -5.23
CA VAL A 4 -26.23 34.83 -4.41
C VAL A 4 -26.02 36.17 -5.11
N ARG A 5 -25.73 36.18 -6.43
CA ARG A 5 -25.54 37.39 -7.20
C ARG A 5 -26.81 38.24 -7.27
N THR A 6 -27.98 37.61 -7.42
CA THR A 6 -29.25 38.28 -7.39
C THR A 6 -29.48 38.98 -6.03
N VAL A 7 -29.22 38.30 -4.93
CA VAL A 7 -29.30 38.89 -3.60
C VAL A 7 -28.33 40.06 -3.42
N LEU A 8 -27.09 39.94 -3.89
CA LEU A 8 -26.09 41.02 -3.82
C LEU A 8 -26.55 42.26 -4.65
N ASN A 9 -27.06 42.05 -5.84
CA ASN A 9 -27.57 43.11 -6.68
C ASN A 9 -28.77 43.82 -6.05
N LEU A 10 -29.71 43.07 -5.45
CA LEU A 10 -30.87 43.66 -4.78
C LEU A 10 -30.49 44.43 -3.50
N LEU A 11 -29.45 43.95 -2.79
CA LEU A 11 -28.86 44.66 -1.66
C LEU A 11 -28.19 45.96 -2.08
N SER A 12 -27.52 46.00 -3.23
CA SER A 12 -26.88 47.21 -3.72
C SER A 12 -27.91 48.29 -4.17
N HIS A 13 -29.13 47.87 -4.49
CA HIS A 13 -30.24 48.77 -4.77
C HIS A 13 -31.04 49.19 -3.51
N GLY A 14 -30.54 48.82 -2.32
CA GLY A 14 -31.15 49.23 -1.05
C GLY A 14 -32.50 48.57 -0.71
N LEU A 15 -32.80 47.40 -1.30
CA LEU A 15 -34.02 46.68 -1.00
C LEU A 15 -33.96 46.05 0.40
N SER A 16 -35.11 46.07 1.11
CA SER A 16 -35.22 45.40 2.39
C SER A 16 -35.19 43.89 2.25
N TYR A 17 -34.69 43.19 3.27
CA TYR A 17 -34.60 41.70 3.30
C TYR A 17 -35.94 41.03 3.01
N LYS A 18 -37.08 41.61 3.47
CA LYS A 18 -38.40 41.09 3.21
C LYS A 18 -38.76 41.15 1.70
N LYS A 19 -38.40 42.24 1.03
CA LYS A 19 -38.59 42.37 -0.44
C LYS A 19 -37.68 41.43 -1.23
N ILE A 20 -36.43 41.31 -0.82
CA ILE A 20 -35.45 40.38 -1.43
C ILE A 20 -35.91 38.91 -1.25
N SER A 21 -36.37 38.53 -0.07
CA SER A 21 -36.90 37.19 0.17
C SER A 21 -38.11 36.88 -0.73
N LEU A 22 -39.00 37.83 -0.90
CA LEU A 22 -40.18 37.67 -1.76
C LEU A 22 -39.82 37.48 -3.25
N GLN A 23 -38.81 38.20 -3.70
CA GLN A 23 -38.36 38.13 -5.12
C GLN A 23 -37.49 36.94 -5.45
N THR A 24 -36.70 36.46 -4.47
CA THR A 24 -35.68 35.42 -4.75
C THR A 24 -36.04 34.07 -4.15
N GLY A 25 -37.02 34.00 -3.25
CA GLY A 25 -37.32 32.81 -2.44
C GLY A 25 -36.24 32.48 -1.38
N ALA A 26 -35.23 33.33 -1.22
CA ALA A 26 -34.16 33.12 -0.28
C ALA A 26 -34.61 33.39 1.18
N SER A 27 -34.16 32.57 2.12
CA SER A 27 -34.45 32.78 3.52
C SER A 27 -33.77 34.06 4.06
N ASN A 28 -34.40 34.73 5.04
CA ASN A 28 -33.83 35.92 5.69
C ASN A 28 -32.42 35.62 6.32
N GLY A 29 -32.22 34.41 6.85
CA GLY A 29 -30.92 34.00 7.37
C GLY A 29 -29.82 33.93 6.30
N PHE A 30 -30.17 33.43 5.09
CA PHE A 30 -29.25 33.43 3.96
C PHE A 30 -28.97 34.86 3.45
N ILE A 31 -29.99 35.71 3.31
CA ILE A 31 -29.83 37.11 2.91
C ILE A 31 -28.96 37.87 3.92
N ASN A 32 -29.15 37.66 5.22
CA ASN A 32 -28.33 38.27 6.29
C ASN A 32 -26.87 37.79 6.20
N LYS A 33 -26.62 36.50 5.91
CA LYS A 33 -25.27 35.94 5.75
C LYS A 33 -24.56 36.62 4.57
N VAL A 34 -25.23 36.74 3.42
CA VAL A 34 -24.69 37.43 2.22
C VAL A 34 -24.43 38.90 2.53
N ALA A 35 -25.37 39.60 3.14
CA ALA A 35 -25.26 41.03 3.50
C ALA A 35 -24.09 41.25 4.48
N THR A 36 -23.94 40.41 5.49
CA THR A 36 -22.84 40.49 6.47
C THR A 36 -21.48 40.29 5.84
N ALA A 37 -21.36 39.34 4.93
CA ALA A 37 -20.11 39.08 4.21
C ALA A 37 -19.73 40.25 3.27
N ALA A 38 -20.72 40.92 2.67
CA ALA A 38 -20.52 42.03 1.74
C ALA A 38 -20.43 43.40 2.45
N ARG A 39 -20.74 43.53 3.74
CA ARG A 39 -20.76 44.79 4.49
C ARG A 39 -19.52 45.66 4.39
N PRO A 40 -18.27 45.12 4.40
CA PRO A 40 -17.09 45.99 4.34
C PRO A 40 -17.02 46.83 3.04
N ASP A 41 -17.35 46.22 1.91
CA ASP A 41 -17.40 46.89 0.60
C ASP A 41 -18.25 46.07 -0.37
N LEU A 42 -19.51 46.42 -0.49
CA LEU A 42 -20.47 45.74 -1.36
C LEU A 42 -20.09 45.87 -2.86
N GLN A 43 -19.51 47.00 -3.27
CA GLN A 43 -19.09 47.21 -4.66
C GLN A 43 -17.89 46.35 -5.05
N ALA A 44 -16.91 46.21 -4.13
CA ALA A 44 -15.79 45.29 -4.33
C ALA A 44 -16.28 43.82 -4.34
N PHE A 45 -17.25 43.48 -3.48
CA PHE A 45 -17.81 42.14 -3.42
C PHE A 45 -18.56 41.74 -4.71
N LEU A 46 -19.24 42.67 -5.37
CA LEU A 46 -19.91 42.44 -6.64
C LEU A 46 -18.94 42.17 -7.79
N LYS A 47 -17.68 42.64 -7.71
CA LYS A 47 -16.65 42.41 -8.71
C LYS A 47 -15.96 41.05 -8.60
N LEU A 48 -16.15 40.33 -7.50
CA LEU A 48 -15.55 39.03 -7.28
C LEU A 48 -16.13 37.96 -8.22
N SER A 49 -15.33 36.96 -8.54
CA SER A 49 -15.79 35.74 -9.20
C SER A 49 -16.72 34.91 -8.30
N ASP A 50 -17.50 34.02 -8.89
CA ASP A 50 -18.39 33.12 -8.14
C ASP A 50 -17.65 32.23 -7.13
N ALA A 51 -16.43 31.83 -7.48
CA ALA A 51 -15.56 31.03 -6.60
C ALA A 51 -15.12 31.85 -5.36
N GLU A 52 -14.68 33.09 -5.56
CA GLU A 52 -14.25 33.97 -4.49
C GLU A 52 -15.41 34.33 -3.56
N ILE A 53 -16.60 34.59 -4.12
CA ILE A 53 -17.84 34.84 -3.36
C ILE A 53 -18.16 33.61 -2.48
N HIS A 54 -18.07 32.40 -3.08
CA HIS A 54 -18.32 31.17 -2.37
C HIS A 54 -17.36 30.99 -1.21
N ASP A 55 -16.07 31.18 -1.40
CA ASP A 55 -15.05 30.98 -0.37
C ASP A 55 -15.19 32.00 0.79
N ARG A 56 -15.64 33.22 0.49
CA ARG A 56 -15.95 34.23 1.52
C ARG A 56 -17.23 33.94 2.30
N LEU A 57 -18.27 33.41 1.63
CA LEU A 57 -19.51 33.02 2.27
C LEU A 57 -19.39 31.74 3.09
N TYR A 58 -18.55 30.83 2.66
CA TYR A 58 -18.32 29.51 3.25
C TYR A 58 -16.82 29.25 3.49
N PRO A 59 -16.19 30.06 4.36
CA PRO A 59 -14.78 29.85 4.66
C PRO A 59 -14.61 28.43 5.19
N ARG A 60 -13.83 27.63 4.48
CA ARG A 60 -13.43 26.31 4.98
C ARG A 60 -12.54 26.55 6.20
N PRO A 61 -12.88 26.03 7.39
CA PRO A 61 -11.98 26.13 8.52
C PRO A 61 -10.70 25.38 8.14
N GLN A 62 -9.64 26.13 7.87
CA GLN A 62 -8.29 25.59 7.77
C GLN A 62 -7.87 25.19 9.18
N ARG A 63 -8.31 23.99 9.61
CA ARG A 63 -7.74 23.39 10.80
C ARG A 63 -6.35 22.95 10.38
N ALA A 64 -5.34 23.70 10.79
CA ALA A 64 -3.95 23.39 10.54
C ALA A 64 -3.68 21.91 10.88
N ARG A 65 -3.27 21.14 9.89
CA ARG A 65 -2.79 19.78 10.06
C ARG A 65 -1.27 19.84 10.05
N VAL A 66 -0.66 18.91 10.74
CA VAL A 66 0.80 18.79 10.67
C VAL A 66 1.19 18.46 9.23
N GLU A 67 1.95 19.34 8.59
CA GLU A 67 2.46 19.09 7.25
C GLU A 67 3.61 18.09 7.33
N PRO A 68 3.61 17.01 6.53
CA PRO A 68 4.73 16.08 6.47
C PRO A 68 6.01 16.77 5.95
N ASP A 69 7.15 16.33 6.45
CA ASP A 69 8.44 16.65 5.84
C ASP A 69 8.58 15.87 4.52
N TRP A 70 8.22 16.50 3.41
CA TRP A 70 8.22 15.85 2.09
C TRP A 70 9.62 15.51 1.57
N GLU A 71 10.66 16.20 2.02
CA GLU A 71 12.05 15.86 1.69
C GLU A 71 12.47 14.60 2.43
N GLY A 72 12.16 14.52 3.73
CA GLY A 72 12.35 13.32 4.53
C GLY A 72 11.53 12.12 4.00
N VAL A 73 10.28 12.33 3.60
CA VAL A 73 9.45 11.31 2.94
C VAL A 73 10.13 10.77 1.67
N ASN A 74 10.67 11.65 0.83
CA ASN A 74 11.39 11.22 -0.38
C ASN A 74 12.67 10.44 -0.03
N ALA A 75 13.44 10.89 0.97
CA ALA A 75 14.66 10.21 1.40
C ALA A 75 14.36 8.80 1.95
N LEU A 76 13.31 8.65 2.75
CA LEU A 76 12.87 7.35 3.24
C LEU A 76 12.45 6.42 2.10
N LEU A 77 11.71 6.91 1.12
CA LEU A 77 11.25 6.10 -0.03
C LEU A 77 12.39 5.67 -0.98
N GLN A 78 13.60 6.22 -0.86
CA GLN A 78 14.79 5.71 -1.56
C GLN A 78 15.44 4.51 -0.87
N GLN A 79 15.07 4.23 0.38
CA GLN A 79 15.59 3.08 1.09
C GLN A 79 14.94 1.79 0.58
N LYS A 80 15.70 0.70 0.61
CA LYS A 80 15.22 -0.63 0.19
C LYS A 80 13.97 -1.00 1.01
N HIS A 81 12.95 -1.53 0.34
CA HIS A 81 11.68 -1.99 0.92
C HIS A 81 10.79 -0.93 1.59
N MET A 82 11.18 0.35 1.60
CA MET A 82 10.34 1.41 2.14
C MET A 82 9.14 1.69 1.23
N THR A 83 7.94 1.71 1.81
CA THR A 83 6.68 2.00 1.10
C THR A 83 6.03 3.27 1.60
N LEU A 84 5.18 3.88 0.77
CA LEU A 84 4.44 5.08 1.17
C LEU A 84 3.53 4.84 2.38
N GLN A 85 3.06 3.61 2.58
CA GLN A 85 2.29 3.22 3.76
C GLN A 85 3.15 3.20 5.03
N LEU A 86 4.34 2.62 4.97
CA LEU A 86 5.28 2.60 6.09
C LEU A 86 5.69 4.02 6.50
N VAL A 87 6.03 4.87 5.52
CA VAL A 87 6.34 6.28 5.77
C VAL A 87 5.15 7.03 6.38
N TYR A 88 3.93 6.74 5.93
CA TYR A 88 2.74 7.32 6.53
C TYR A 88 2.53 6.85 7.98
N ASP A 89 2.79 5.58 8.27
CA ASP A 89 2.68 5.05 9.64
C ASP A 89 3.72 5.69 10.58
N GLU A 90 4.94 5.94 10.10
CA GLU A 90 5.94 6.73 10.84
C GLU A 90 5.48 8.18 11.08
N TYR A 91 4.98 8.85 10.04
CA TYR A 91 4.41 10.19 10.16
C TYR A 91 3.26 10.22 11.18
N ARG A 92 2.39 9.21 11.18
CA ARG A 92 1.29 9.09 12.15
C ARG A 92 1.79 8.90 13.56
N GLN A 93 2.77 8.03 13.78
CA GLN A 93 3.37 7.77 15.11
C GLN A 93 4.09 9.00 15.65
N ALA A 94 4.87 9.68 14.82
CA ALA A 94 5.60 10.90 15.21
C ALA A 94 4.67 12.07 15.59
N ASN A 95 3.40 12.05 15.15
CA ASN A 95 2.43 13.11 15.39
C ASN A 95 1.20 12.61 16.14
N ASP A 96 1.37 11.65 17.03
CA ASP A 96 0.27 11.10 17.83
C ASP A 96 -0.44 12.20 18.64
N GLY A 97 -1.76 12.14 18.69
CA GLY A 97 -2.60 13.16 19.32
C GLY A 97 -2.75 14.48 18.54
N GLN A 98 -2.02 14.69 17.46
CA GLN A 98 -2.14 15.88 16.61
C GLN A 98 -3.09 15.65 15.43
N LYS A 99 -3.56 16.74 14.81
CA LYS A 99 -4.34 16.64 13.56
C LYS A 99 -3.40 16.40 12.37
N ILE A 100 -3.43 15.19 11.85
CA ILE A 100 -2.67 14.77 10.69
C ILE A 100 -3.55 14.61 9.44
N TYR A 101 -2.92 14.42 8.28
CA TYR A 101 -3.62 14.01 7.05
C TYR A 101 -4.08 12.56 7.17
N SER A 102 -5.20 12.22 6.54
CA SER A 102 -5.55 10.81 6.27
C SER A 102 -4.59 10.23 5.23
N TYR A 103 -4.42 8.91 5.21
CA TYR A 103 -3.56 8.23 4.24
C TYR A 103 -3.85 8.65 2.78
N SER A 104 -5.13 8.67 2.39
CA SER A 104 -5.53 9.09 1.04
C SER A 104 -5.13 10.54 0.73
N SER A 105 -5.23 11.45 1.72
CA SER A 105 -4.81 12.85 1.56
C SER A 105 -3.30 12.99 1.50
N PHE A 106 -2.57 12.18 2.27
CA PHE A 106 -1.11 12.10 2.26
C PHE A 106 -0.61 11.62 0.89
N CYS A 107 -1.15 10.50 0.37
CA CYS A 107 -0.81 9.98 -0.96
C CYS A 107 -1.07 10.98 -2.07
N ARG A 108 -2.24 11.64 -2.06
CA ARG A 108 -2.57 12.66 -3.07
C ARG A 108 -1.59 13.83 -3.03
N ARG A 109 -1.28 14.37 -1.85
CA ARG A 109 -0.32 15.47 -1.69
C ARG A 109 1.09 15.10 -2.10
N TYR A 110 1.50 13.86 -1.82
CA TYR A 110 2.76 13.32 -2.28
C TYR A 110 2.81 13.24 -3.82
N ALA A 111 1.76 12.71 -4.44
CA ALA A 111 1.66 12.60 -5.90
C ALA A 111 1.68 13.98 -6.61
N GLU A 112 1.03 15.00 -6.03
CA GLU A 112 1.04 16.39 -6.53
C GLU A 112 2.44 17.00 -6.55
N ARG A 113 3.36 16.52 -5.69
CA ARG A 113 4.75 17.01 -5.56
C ARG A 113 5.77 16.21 -6.38
N LYS A 114 5.37 15.03 -6.88
CA LYS A 114 6.23 14.17 -7.70
C LYS A 114 5.76 14.18 -9.16
N PRO A 115 6.35 15.02 -10.04
CA PRO A 115 5.81 15.28 -11.38
C PRO A 115 5.94 14.15 -12.40
N ASN A 116 6.61 13.04 -12.10
CA ASN A 116 6.81 11.93 -13.05
C ASN A 116 6.54 10.58 -12.37
N TRP A 117 5.27 10.27 -12.11
CA TRP A 117 4.87 8.92 -11.78
C TRP A 117 4.51 8.17 -13.06
N GLU A 118 5.42 7.32 -13.54
CA GLU A 118 5.07 6.32 -14.54
C GLU A 118 4.37 5.15 -13.82
N PRO A 119 3.21 4.71 -14.31
CA PRO A 119 2.56 3.52 -13.76
C PRO A 119 3.47 2.32 -14.03
N GLN A 120 4.12 1.81 -13.00
CA GLN A 120 4.87 0.57 -13.10
C GLN A 120 3.89 -0.60 -13.13
N ASP A 121 4.02 -1.38 -14.19
CA ASP A 121 3.57 -2.75 -14.39
C ASP A 121 2.06 -3.03 -14.57
N LEU A 122 1.74 -3.30 -15.82
CA LEU A 122 0.58 -4.10 -16.23
C LEU A 122 0.67 -5.50 -15.60
N PHE A 123 -0.03 -5.72 -14.50
CA PHE A 123 -0.18 -7.05 -13.91
C PHE A 123 -0.93 -7.96 -14.88
N THR A 124 -0.26 -9.00 -15.35
CA THR A 124 -0.94 -10.08 -16.06
C THR A 124 -1.80 -10.84 -15.05
N ASN A 125 -3.12 -10.80 -15.20
CA ASN A 125 -4.05 -11.59 -14.39
C ASN A 125 -3.88 -13.08 -14.73
N LEU A 126 -3.02 -13.77 -13.99
CA LEU A 126 -2.94 -15.22 -14.03
C LEU A 126 -4.09 -15.79 -13.17
N HIS A 127 -4.91 -16.64 -13.78
CA HIS A 127 -5.95 -17.35 -13.05
C HIS A 127 -5.37 -18.61 -12.41
N TYR A 128 -5.33 -18.66 -11.09
CA TYR A 128 -4.92 -19.84 -10.34
C TYR A 128 -6.14 -20.57 -9.78
N VAL A 129 -6.14 -21.89 -9.90
CA VAL A 129 -7.18 -22.76 -9.34
C VAL A 129 -6.82 -23.06 -7.88
N ALA A 130 -7.83 -23.06 -7.00
CA ALA A 130 -7.61 -23.40 -5.59
C ALA A 130 -7.11 -24.85 -5.44
N GLY A 131 -6.10 -25.05 -4.59
CA GLY A 131 -5.47 -26.35 -4.36
C GLY A 131 -4.58 -26.85 -5.50
N ASP A 132 -4.31 -26.02 -6.51
CA ASP A 132 -3.47 -26.42 -7.65
C ASP A 132 -1.99 -26.18 -7.41
N VAL A 133 -1.60 -25.00 -6.90
CA VAL A 133 -0.20 -24.60 -6.77
C VAL A 133 0.10 -24.06 -5.39
N MET A 134 1.26 -24.44 -4.83
CA MET A 134 2.01 -23.74 -3.78
C MET A 134 3.36 -23.37 -4.33
N GLU A 135 3.71 -22.09 -4.19
CA GLU A 135 5.02 -21.56 -4.55
C GLU A 135 5.86 -21.35 -3.30
N ILE A 136 7.14 -21.71 -3.34
CA ILE A 136 8.06 -21.56 -2.20
C ILE A 136 9.33 -20.83 -2.59
N ASP A 137 9.87 -20.07 -1.64
CA ASP A 137 11.13 -19.34 -1.77
C ASP A 137 11.74 -19.01 -0.40
N PHE A 138 13.00 -18.57 -0.38
CA PHE A 138 13.57 -17.82 0.75
C PHE A 138 13.64 -16.34 0.41
N ALA A 139 13.37 -15.49 1.41
CA ALA A 139 13.55 -14.05 1.26
C ALA A 139 15.03 -13.72 0.99
N GLY A 140 15.26 -12.71 0.12
CA GLY A 140 16.61 -12.26 -0.21
C GLY A 140 17.31 -11.55 0.95
N ASP A 141 16.54 -10.92 1.84
CA ASP A 141 17.04 -10.22 3.01
C ASP A 141 17.01 -11.10 4.26
N ASP A 142 18.06 -10.99 5.08
CA ASP A 142 18.15 -11.68 6.36
C ASP A 142 17.27 -10.98 7.41
N LEU A 143 16.67 -11.75 8.29
CA LEU A 143 16.16 -11.25 9.55
C LEU A 143 17.34 -11.11 10.53
N VAL A 144 17.63 -9.89 10.96
CA VAL A 144 18.70 -9.60 11.91
C VAL A 144 18.10 -9.34 13.29
N TRP A 145 18.57 -10.07 14.28
CA TRP A 145 18.13 -9.88 15.66
C TRP A 145 19.29 -10.06 16.64
N VAL A 146 19.12 -9.55 17.85
CA VAL A 146 20.15 -9.59 18.89
C VAL A 146 19.58 -10.39 20.07
N ASP A 147 20.33 -11.38 20.54
CA ASP A 147 19.94 -12.20 21.68
C ASP A 147 20.21 -11.51 23.04
N GLU A 148 19.88 -12.21 24.12
CA GLU A 148 20.11 -11.74 25.50
C GLU A 148 21.60 -11.60 25.88
N HIS A 149 22.51 -12.17 25.09
CA HIS A 149 23.97 -12.08 25.25
C HIS A 149 24.58 -10.97 24.37
N ALA A 150 23.76 -10.16 23.70
CA ALA A 150 24.14 -9.14 22.72
C ALA A 150 24.86 -9.71 21.48
N GLU A 151 24.62 -10.99 21.15
CA GLU A 151 25.09 -11.59 19.91
C GLU A 151 24.12 -11.30 18.78
N VAL A 152 24.68 -10.94 17.61
CA VAL A 152 23.90 -10.61 16.40
C VAL A 152 23.67 -11.87 15.58
N HIS A 153 22.42 -12.26 15.42
CA HIS A 153 21.98 -13.36 14.59
C HIS A 153 21.47 -12.89 13.25
N ARG A 154 21.69 -13.72 12.21
CA ARG A 154 21.21 -13.47 10.85
C ARG A 154 20.55 -14.74 10.35
N ASP A 155 19.24 -14.72 10.32
CA ASP A 155 18.43 -15.87 9.95
C ASP A 155 17.74 -15.64 8.60
N ARG A 156 17.39 -16.74 7.94
CA ARG A 156 16.73 -16.75 6.65
C ARG A 156 15.23 -16.92 6.83
N VAL A 157 14.44 -16.24 6.02
CA VAL A 157 12.98 -16.33 6.07
C VAL A 157 12.46 -17.15 4.91
N PHE A 158 11.95 -18.36 5.22
CA PHE A 158 11.22 -19.19 4.27
C PHE A 158 9.82 -18.62 4.05
N VAL A 159 9.37 -18.63 2.79
CA VAL A 159 8.04 -18.15 2.39
C VAL A 159 7.38 -19.19 1.53
N ALA A 160 6.15 -19.56 1.87
CA ALA A 160 5.27 -20.33 1.01
C ALA A 160 3.99 -19.55 0.72
N ALA A 161 3.52 -19.59 -0.51
CA ALA A 161 2.34 -18.87 -0.95
C ALA A 161 1.38 -19.76 -1.74
N LEU A 162 0.07 -19.56 -1.51
CA LEU A 162 -1.00 -20.12 -2.35
C LEU A 162 -1.49 -19.04 -3.32
N PRO A 163 -1.10 -19.06 -4.60
CA PRO A 163 -1.40 -17.99 -5.55
C PRO A 163 -2.91 -17.75 -5.75
N SER A 164 -3.74 -18.80 -5.60
CA SER A 164 -5.18 -18.73 -5.78
C SER A 164 -5.90 -17.88 -4.73
N SER A 165 -5.41 -17.90 -3.48
CA SER A 165 -6.02 -17.17 -2.35
C SER A 165 -5.19 -15.99 -1.90
N GLY A 166 -3.89 -15.94 -2.24
CA GLY A 166 -2.93 -15.00 -1.68
C GLY A 166 -2.54 -15.30 -0.24
N LEU A 167 -2.87 -16.49 0.30
CA LEU A 167 -2.47 -16.90 1.63
C LEU A 167 -0.96 -17.18 1.67
N ILE A 168 -0.29 -16.68 2.70
CA ILE A 168 1.16 -16.74 2.85
C ILE A 168 1.49 -17.39 4.19
N PHE A 169 2.47 -18.31 4.17
CA PHE A 169 3.16 -18.82 5.35
C PHE A 169 4.60 -18.30 5.32
N ALA A 170 5.11 -17.85 6.45
CA ALA A 170 6.49 -17.42 6.60
C ALA A 170 7.07 -17.98 7.92
N GLN A 171 8.30 -18.50 7.85
CA GLN A 171 8.99 -19.08 9.00
C GLN A 171 10.48 -18.75 8.92
N VAL A 172 11.07 -18.50 10.09
CA VAL A 172 12.50 -18.17 10.23
C VAL A 172 13.31 -19.44 10.46
N TYR A 173 14.44 -19.55 9.76
CA TYR A 173 15.40 -20.65 9.90
C TYR A 173 16.84 -20.12 9.89
N GLU A 174 17.75 -20.87 10.51
CA GLU A 174 19.17 -20.51 10.61
C GLU A 174 19.88 -20.43 9.25
N SER A 175 19.39 -21.10 8.22
CA SER A 175 20.01 -21.15 6.90
C SER A 175 19.08 -21.73 5.83
N GLU A 176 19.50 -21.64 4.55
CA GLU A 176 18.81 -22.26 3.41
C GLU A 176 19.28 -23.70 3.12
N ARG A 177 19.76 -24.43 4.12
CA ARG A 177 20.13 -25.83 3.94
C ARG A 177 18.90 -26.67 3.62
N GLN A 178 19.10 -27.78 2.91
CA GLN A 178 18.02 -28.68 2.46
C GLN A 178 17.04 -29.09 3.54
N GLN A 179 17.53 -29.35 4.75
CA GLN A 179 16.68 -29.72 5.90
C GLN A 179 15.63 -28.64 6.23
N PHE A 180 15.98 -27.36 6.12
CA PHE A 180 15.07 -26.26 6.41
C PHE A 180 14.06 -26.01 5.27
N TRP A 181 14.42 -26.31 4.02
CA TRP A 181 13.45 -26.37 2.93
C TRP A 181 12.39 -27.45 3.18
N ILE A 182 12.82 -28.67 3.54
CA ILE A 182 11.92 -29.78 3.85
C ILE A 182 11.00 -29.41 5.01
N GLN A 183 11.58 -28.90 6.11
CA GLN A 183 10.83 -28.49 7.29
C GLN A 183 9.82 -27.38 6.94
N GLY A 184 10.24 -26.35 6.23
CA GLY A 184 9.37 -25.24 5.79
C GLY A 184 8.21 -25.70 4.91
N ILE A 185 8.45 -26.65 4.00
CA ILE A 185 7.38 -27.25 3.19
C ILE A 185 6.37 -27.99 4.10
N ILE A 186 6.83 -28.82 5.01
CA ILE A 186 5.95 -29.60 5.90
C ILE A 186 5.11 -28.66 6.78
N GLU A 187 5.74 -27.65 7.38
CA GLU A 187 5.06 -26.68 8.25
C GLU A 187 4.05 -25.82 7.43
N ALA A 188 4.39 -25.44 6.20
CA ALA A 188 3.47 -24.75 5.31
C ALA A 188 2.24 -25.59 4.96
N LEU A 189 2.43 -26.90 4.64
CA LEU A 189 1.32 -27.81 4.38
C LEU A 189 0.40 -27.97 5.60
N GLN A 190 0.98 -28.03 6.80
CA GLN A 190 0.23 -28.08 8.06
C GLN A 190 -0.56 -26.78 8.27
N TYR A 191 0.07 -25.63 8.04
CA TYR A 191 -0.56 -24.31 8.17
C TYR A 191 -1.72 -24.13 7.19
N PHE A 192 -1.56 -24.55 5.94
CA PHE A 192 -2.59 -24.47 4.91
C PHE A 192 -3.68 -25.53 5.07
N GLY A 193 -3.45 -26.54 5.89
CA GLY A 193 -4.42 -27.61 6.16
C GLY A 193 -4.55 -28.64 5.05
N GLY A 194 -3.56 -28.74 4.16
CA GLY A 194 -3.56 -29.70 3.06
C GLY A 194 -2.42 -29.50 2.07
N ALA A 195 -2.27 -30.46 1.15
CA ALA A 195 -1.27 -30.42 0.09
C ALA A 195 -1.88 -29.99 -1.24
N PRO A 196 -1.26 -29.06 -1.98
CA PRO A 196 -1.66 -28.70 -3.34
C PRO A 196 -1.25 -29.81 -4.32
N LYS A 197 -1.71 -29.73 -5.57
CA LYS A 197 -1.28 -30.66 -6.61
C LYS A 197 0.16 -30.48 -7.04
N ASN A 198 0.64 -29.22 -7.04
CA ASN A 198 1.95 -28.86 -7.56
C ASN A 198 2.70 -28.01 -6.53
N LEU A 199 3.94 -28.40 -6.24
CA LEU A 199 4.92 -27.61 -5.51
C LEU A 199 5.86 -26.96 -6.51
N VAL A 200 5.85 -25.63 -6.59
CA VAL A 200 6.69 -24.85 -7.48
C VAL A 200 7.83 -24.20 -6.67
N MET A 201 9.06 -24.43 -7.10
CA MET A 201 10.27 -23.96 -6.44
C MET A 201 11.26 -23.35 -7.41
N ASP A 202 12.17 -22.51 -6.92
CA ASP A 202 13.29 -22.02 -7.72
C ASP A 202 14.38 -23.10 -7.87
N ASN A 203 15.32 -22.83 -8.79
CA ASN A 203 16.49 -23.68 -9.02
C ASN A 203 17.57 -23.52 -7.92
N ALA A 204 17.15 -23.41 -6.65
CA ALA A 204 18.07 -23.36 -5.53
C ALA A 204 18.92 -24.64 -5.45
N LYS A 205 20.23 -24.51 -5.19
CA LYS A 205 21.16 -25.65 -5.08
C LYS A 205 20.76 -26.70 -4.05
N ALA A 206 19.99 -26.28 -3.04
CA ALA A 206 19.46 -27.19 -2.02
C ALA A 206 18.34 -28.10 -2.57
N LEU A 207 17.65 -27.67 -3.63
CA LEU A 207 16.46 -28.33 -4.19
C LEU A 207 16.77 -29.06 -5.50
N VAL A 208 17.77 -28.60 -6.25
CA VAL A 208 18.13 -29.16 -7.56
C VAL A 208 19.62 -29.58 -7.60
N ARG A 209 19.91 -30.72 -8.26
CA ARG A 209 21.28 -31.20 -8.47
C ARG A 209 21.95 -30.47 -9.62
N HIS A 210 21.23 -30.31 -10.73
CA HIS A 210 21.68 -29.64 -11.93
C HIS A 210 20.58 -28.74 -12.46
N ALA A 211 20.88 -27.44 -12.60
CA ALA A 211 19.96 -26.50 -13.25
C ALA A 211 19.99 -26.73 -14.75
N ASN A 212 18.89 -27.17 -15.35
CA ASN A 212 18.72 -27.31 -16.80
C ASN A 212 17.75 -26.25 -17.33
N TRP A 213 17.87 -25.91 -18.63
CA TRP A 213 17.07 -24.88 -19.30
C TRP A 213 15.55 -25.13 -19.29
N THR A 214 15.13 -26.41 -19.17
CA THR A 214 13.72 -26.81 -19.27
C THR A 214 13.13 -27.28 -17.93
N GLN A 215 13.90 -28.06 -17.16
CA GLN A 215 13.47 -28.57 -15.86
C GLN A 215 14.70 -28.96 -15.06
N GLY A 216 14.88 -28.44 -13.84
CA GLY A 216 16.01 -28.81 -12.98
C GLY A 216 15.92 -30.26 -12.53
N ASP A 217 17.08 -30.92 -12.38
CA ASP A 217 17.16 -32.25 -11.79
C ASP A 217 16.93 -32.13 -10.26
N ILE A 218 15.67 -32.37 -9.84
CA ILE A 218 15.22 -32.16 -8.45
C ILE A 218 15.89 -33.19 -7.53
N GLN A 219 16.26 -32.77 -6.33
CA GLN A 219 16.85 -33.64 -5.32
C GLN A 219 15.88 -34.78 -4.97
N PRO A 220 16.33 -36.06 -4.88
CA PRO A 220 15.47 -37.21 -4.60
C PRO A 220 14.62 -37.03 -3.35
N VAL A 221 15.18 -36.51 -2.28
CA VAL A 221 14.44 -36.30 -1.04
C VAL A 221 13.25 -35.35 -1.18
N ILE A 222 13.32 -34.39 -2.11
CA ILE A 222 12.18 -33.50 -2.43
C ILE A 222 11.12 -34.24 -3.25
N LEU A 223 11.57 -35.12 -4.17
CA LEU A 223 10.64 -35.98 -4.93
C LEU A 223 9.92 -36.96 -3.99
N ASP A 224 10.64 -37.61 -3.08
CA ASP A 224 10.09 -38.51 -2.06
C ASP A 224 9.07 -37.77 -1.18
N LEU A 225 9.40 -36.53 -0.75
CA LEU A 225 8.48 -35.68 0.01
C LEU A 225 7.22 -35.36 -0.80
N CYS A 226 7.36 -35.00 -2.06
CA CYS A 226 6.23 -34.69 -2.93
C CYS A 226 5.37 -35.94 -3.17
N GLU A 227 5.97 -37.10 -3.39
CA GLU A 227 5.27 -38.38 -3.55
C GLU A 227 4.48 -38.70 -2.27
N HIS A 228 5.10 -38.54 -1.08
CA HIS A 228 4.44 -38.78 0.19
C HIS A 228 3.15 -37.97 0.37
N TYR A 229 3.17 -36.71 -0.04
CA TYR A 229 2.02 -35.80 0.08
C TYR A 229 1.12 -35.77 -1.18
N GLY A 230 1.43 -36.55 -2.21
CA GLY A 230 0.66 -36.62 -3.47
C GLY A 230 0.79 -35.35 -4.32
N MET A 231 1.92 -34.67 -4.24
CA MET A 231 2.23 -33.46 -5.00
C MET A 231 3.16 -33.77 -6.19
N ASN A 232 3.12 -32.91 -7.23
CA ASN A 232 4.15 -32.87 -8.27
C ASN A 232 5.16 -31.78 -7.97
N ALA A 233 6.45 -32.11 -8.00
CA ALA A 233 7.53 -31.13 -7.87
C ALA A 233 7.81 -30.47 -9.21
N GLN A 234 7.87 -29.15 -9.26
CA GLN A 234 8.16 -28.37 -10.46
C GLN A 234 9.18 -27.28 -10.14
N THR A 235 10.14 -27.08 -11.03
CA THR A 235 11.07 -25.94 -10.97
C THR A 235 10.67 -24.86 -11.96
N CYS A 236 10.87 -23.59 -11.57
CA CYS A 236 10.69 -22.46 -12.48
C CYS A 236 11.69 -22.53 -13.64
N ARG A 237 11.27 -22.15 -14.85
CA ARG A 237 12.16 -22.08 -16.00
C ARG A 237 13.18 -20.97 -15.83
N VAL A 238 14.44 -21.27 -16.16
CA VAL A 238 15.51 -20.29 -16.15
C VAL A 238 15.19 -19.17 -17.15
N HIS A 239 15.29 -17.92 -16.73
CA HIS A 239 14.98 -16.71 -17.50
C HIS A 239 13.51 -16.47 -17.88
N HIS A 240 12.53 -17.06 -17.18
CA HIS A 240 11.13 -16.71 -17.31
C HIS A 240 10.57 -16.10 -16.00
N PRO A 241 10.84 -14.82 -15.71
CA PRO A 241 10.40 -14.17 -14.45
C PRO A 241 8.87 -14.17 -14.27
N LYS A 242 8.12 -14.35 -15.36
CA LYS A 242 6.64 -14.43 -15.30
C LYS A 242 6.09 -15.69 -14.62
N ASP A 243 6.89 -16.74 -14.51
CA ASP A 243 6.46 -18.02 -13.93
C ASP A 243 6.41 -17.98 -12.38
N LYS A 244 7.01 -16.95 -11.73
CA LYS A 244 7.18 -16.84 -10.27
C LYS A 244 6.59 -15.57 -9.65
N ASN A 245 5.68 -14.88 -10.35
CA ASN A 245 5.19 -13.55 -9.97
C ASN A 245 4.51 -13.48 -8.59
N ARG A 246 3.95 -14.58 -8.08
CA ARG A 246 3.18 -14.57 -6.83
C ARG A 246 4.05 -14.80 -5.61
N VAL A 247 4.97 -15.78 -5.63
CA VAL A 247 5.89 -15.97 -4.51
C VAL A 247 6.84 -14.79 -4.38
N GLU A 248 7.33 -14.21 -5.49
CA GLU A 248 8.11 -12.98 -5.46
C GLU A 248 7.34 -11.81 -4.84
N ALA A 249 6.05 -11.66 -5.17
CA ALA A 249 5.19 -10.67 -4.54
C ALA A 249 4.99 -10.96 -3.05
N SER A 250 4.89 -12.24 -2.66
CA SER A 250 4.74 -12.67 -1.27
C SER A 250 6.04 -12.49 -0.49
N VAL A 251 7.18 -12.82 -1.07
CA VAL A 251 8.52 -12.55 -0.52
C VAL A 251 8.70 -11.05 -0.31
N ASN A 252 8.43 -10.24 -1.32
CA ASN A 252 8.48 -8.78 -1.22
C ASN A 252 7.54 -8.24 -0.13
N MET A 253 6.38 -8.86 0.09
CA MET A 253 5.47 -8.48 1.18
C MET A 253 6.09 -8.81 2.54
N VAL A 254 6.65 -10.01 2.72
CA VAL A 254 7.33 -10.44 3.95
C VAL A 254 8.53 -9.53 4.25
N GLU A 255 9.37 -9.25 3.25
CA GLU A 255 10.52 -8.36 3.39
C GLU A 255 10.10 -6.94 3.80
N ARG A 256 9.08 -6.39 3.17
CA ARG A 256 8.59 -5.02 3.45
C ARG A 256 7.87 -4.88 4.77
N TRP A 257 7.04 -5.84 5.15
CA TRP A 257 6.15 -5.71 6.30
C TRP A 257 6.69 -6.36 7.57
N ILE A 258 7.51 -7.40 7.44
CA ILE A 258 8.04 -8.15 8.57
C ILE A 258 9.52 -7.83 8.76
N ILE A 259 10.38 -8.19 7.81
CA ILE A 259 11.84 -8.08 7.96
C ILE A 259 12.26 -6.61 8.16
N SER A 260 11.77 -5.69 7.31
CA SER A 260 12.12 -4.26 7.43
C SER A 260 11.65 -3.61 8.75
N ASN A 261 10.60 -4.14 9.39
CA ASN A 261 10.13 -3.61 10.66
C ASN A 261 10.85 -4.23 11.87
N LEU A 262 11.30 -5.48 11.75
CA LEU A 262 12.01 -6.17 12.82
C LEU A 262 13.51 -5.83 12.86
N ASN A 263 14.09 -5.46 11.72
CA ASN A 263 15.50 -5.04 11.62
C ASN A 263 15.74 -3.56 11.99
N LYS A 264 14.73 -2.83 12.47
CA LYS A 264 14.84 -1.45 12.99
C LYS A 264 15.25 -1.44 14.46
#